data_69dbef698c96d63e3bdb67b8ec9ecf02
#
_entry.id   69dbef698c96d63e3bdb67b8ec9ecf02
#
_cell.length_a   1.000
_cell.length_b   1.000
_cell.length_c   1.000
_cell.angle_alpha   90.00
_cell.angle_beta   90.00
_cell.angle_gamma   90.00
#
_symmetry.space_group_name_H-M   'P 1'
#
loop_
_entity.id
_entity.type
_entity.pdbx_description
1 polymer ?
#
loop_
_entity_poly.entity_id
_entity_poly.type
_entity_poly.pdbx_seq_one_letter_code
_entity_poly.pdbx_strand_id
1 'polypeptide(L)'
;YTTAHTLSLHDALPIFVELSQRAENNFVGSNCGIMDQFASVMSKKDHIILLDCKSLDTEFIPADFKNCKLLLLNTNVSHSIADSEYNTRRAECETAVRKIQHKYPEATSLREVNFFMLEEFKSQLPKKTYQRSVYVLRENDRVERAAEAMKSGKLKEFGELMYQSHAGLQHNYEVSCPELDFMVEYSRDKDFIYGSRMMGGGFGGCTINLIETDKIKAYSEEISKAYFKKLNRK
;
A
#
# COMPACT_ATOMS: atom_id res chain seq x y z
N TYR A 1 -6.95 -23.66 -42.49
CA TYR A 1 -7.27 -22.27 -42.18
C TYR A 1 -7.17 -22.10 -40.68
N THR A 2 -6.03 -21.62 -40.19
CA THR A 2 -5.84 -21.22 -38.81
C THR A 2 -6.44 -19.83 -38.66
N THR A 3 -7.59 -19.71 -38.01
CA THR A 3 -8.11 -18.42 -37.58
C THR A 3 -7.16 -17.83 -36.55
N ALA A 4 -6.39 -16.84 -36.95
CA ALA A 4 -5.64 -16.01 -36.03
C ALA A 4 -6.68 -15.27 -35.16
N HIS A 5 -6.86 -15.70 -33.92
CA HIS A 5 -7.58 -14.92 -32.93
C HIS A 5 -6.73 -13.67 -32.66
N THR A 6 -7.15 -12.55 -33.19
CA THR A 6 -6.58 -11.23 -32.83
C THR A 6 -6.97 -10.98 -31.37
N LEU A 7 -6.01 -11.04 -30.45
CA LEU A 7 -6.21 -10.58 -29.07
C LEU A 7 -6.65 -9.11 -29.14
N SER A 8 -7.75 -8.79 -28.50
CA SER A 8 -8.14 -7.40 -28.33
C SER A 8 -7.10 -6.71 -27.41
N LEU A 9 -6.96 -5.40 -27.54
CA LEU A 9 -6.09 -4.64 -26.64
C LEU A 9 -6.48 -4.88 -25.18
N HIS A 10 -7.77 -5.01 -24.90
CA HIS A 10 -8.32 -5.30 -23.57
C HIS A 10 -7.83 -6.65 -23.01
N ASP A 11 -7.74 -7.68 -23.85
CA ASP A 11 -7.27 -9.01 -23.42
C ASP A 11 -5.74 -9.05 -23.29
N ALA A 12 -5.02 -8.19 -23.99
CA ALA A 12 -3.56 -8.11 -23.95
C ALA A 12 -3.02 -7.38 -22.70
N LEU A 13 -3.78 -6.41 -22.15
CA LEU A 13 -3.32 -5.60 -21.01
C LEU A 13 -3.03 -6.42 -19.74
N PRO A 14 -3.88 -7.36 -19.28
CA PRO A 14 -3.57 -8.22 -18.13
C PRO A 14 -2.32 -9.07 -18.35
N ILE A 15 -2.13 -9.62 -19.55
CA ILE A 15 -0.94 -10.40 -19.91
C ILE A 15 0.32 -9.52 -19.80
N PHE A 16 0.24 -8.27 -20.24
CA PHE A 16 1.37 -7.34 -20.14
C PHE A 16 1.71 -7.00 -18.69
N VAL A 17 0.71 -6.87 -17.81
CA VAL A 17 0.90 -6.68 -16.36
C VAL A 17 1.67 -7.85 -15.77
N GLU A 18 1.24 -9.10 -16.03
CA GLU A 18 1.89 -10.30 -15.51
C GLU A 18 3.32 -10.47 -16.04
N LEU A 19 3.55 -10.18 -17.32
CA LEU A 19 4.88 -10.23 -17.91
C LEU A 19 5.82 -9.20 -17.28
N SER A 20 5.33 -7.99 -17.02
CA SER A 20 6.09 -6.93 -16.38
C SER A 20 6.47 -7.30 -14.95
N GLN A 21 5.54 -7.86 -14.16
CA GLN A 21 5.83 -8.37 -12.82
C GLN A 21 6.85 -9.50 -12.86
N ARG A 22 6.70 -10.47 -13.78
CA ARG A 22 7.68 -11.56 -13.95
C ARG A 22 9.07 -11.06 -14.30
N ALA A 23 9.16 -10.05 -15.15
CA ALA A 23 10.44 -9.45 -15.51
C ALA A 23 11.12 -8.85 -14.28
N GLU A 24 10.39 -8.12 -13.44
CA GLU A 24 10.91 -7.53 -12.20
C GLU A 24 11.31 -8.61 -11.19
N ASN A 25 10.48 -9.62 -10.97
CA ASN A 25 10.78 -10.68 -10.04
C ASN A 25 11.97 -11.55 -10.47
N ASN A 26 12.04 -11.92 -11.75
CA ASN A 26 13.05 -12.88 -12.22
C ASN A 26 14.36 -12.22 -12.65
N PHE A 27 14.33 -10.99 -13.13
CA PHE A 27 15.51 -10.30 -13.66
C PHE A 27 16.12 -9.35 -12.63
N VAL A 28 15.30 -8.58 -11.90
CA VAL A 28 15.79 -7.67 -10.85
C VAL A 28 15.95 -8.39 -9.52
N GLY A 29 15.18 -9.48 -9.28
CA GLY A 29 15.22 -10.26 -8.03
C GLY A 29 14.38 -9.66 -6.89
N SER A 30 13.54 -8.68 -7.18
CA SER A 30 12.59 -8.13 -6.23
C SER A 30 11.30 -8.97 -6.26
N ASN A 31 10.95 -9.64 -5.17
CA ASN A 31 9.69 -10.40 -5.07
C ASN A 31 8.46 -9.50 -4.92
N CYS A 32 8.35 -8.46 -5.77
CA CYS A 32 7.27 -7.48 -5.70
C CYS A 32 5.89 -8.09 -6.00
N GLY A 33 4.84 -7.43 -5.47
CA GLY A 33 3.45 -7.69 -5.86
C GLY A 33 3.14 -7.15 -7.26
N ILE A 34 1.90 -7.29 -7.70
CA ILE A 34 1.44 -6.89 -9.04
C ILE A 34 0.93 -5.43 -9.10
N MET A 35 0.82 -4.74 -7.96
CA MET A 35 0.10 -3.48 -7.81
C MET A 35 0.61 -2.38 -8.76
N ASP A 36 1.91 -2.17 -8.82
CA ASP A 36 2.50 -1.04 -9.55
C ASP A 36 2.38 -1.25 -11.07
N GLN A 37 2.63 -2.46 -11.55
CA GLN A 37 2.46 -2.84 -12.95
C GLN A 37 0.98 -2.76 -13.34
N PHE A 38 0.09 -3.25 -12.47
CA PHE A 38 -1.35 -3.19 -12.70
C PHE A 38 -1.84 -1.74 -12.77
N ALA A 39 -1.48 -0.91 -11.81
CA ALA A 39 -1.86 0.50 -11.79
C ALA A 39 -1.33 1.26 -13.03
N SER A 40 -0.09 0.97 -13.47
CA SER A 40 0.50 1.62 -14.63
C SER A 40 -0.20 1.29 -15.95
N VAL A 41 -0.68 0.06 -16.10
CA VAL A 41 -1.28 -0.45 -17.34
C VAL A 41 -2.80 -0.26 -17.36
N MET A 42 -3.46 -0.50 -16.23
CA MET A 42 -4.92 -0.61 -16.14
C MET A 42 -5.61 0.63 -15.58
N SER A 43 -4.86 1.69 -15.23
CA SER A 43 -5.46 2.88 -14.65
C SER A 43 -6.47 3.58 -15.60
N LYS A 44 -7.49 4.18 -15.01
CA LYS A 44 -8.49 4.97 -15.71
C LYS A 44 -8.48 6.39 -15.15
N LYS A 45 -8.54 7.37 -16.05
CA LYS A 45 -8.58 8.79 -15.65
C LYS A 45 -9.71 9.04 -14.63
N ASP A 46 -9.40 9.85 -13.62
CA ASP A 46 -10.33 10.26 -12.55
C ASP A 46 -10.94 9.09 -11.74
N HIS A 47 -10.20 7.96 -11.67
CA HIS A 47 -10.60 6.81 -10.85
C HIS A 47 -9.42 6.31 -10.01
N ILE A 48 -9.74 5.74 -8.86
CA ILE A 48 -8.86 4.86 -8.10
C ILE A 48 -9.24 3.41 -8.38
N ILE A 49 -8.28 2.51 -8.23
CA ILE A 49 -8.47 1.09 -8.47
C ILE A 49 -8.54 0.38 -7.12
N LEU A 50 -9.63 -0.35 -6.88
CA LEU A 50 -9.67 -1.40 -5.88
C LEU A 50 -9.35 -2.73 -6.59
N LEU A 51 -8.21 -3.31 -6.24
CA LEU A 51 -7.68 -4.53 -6.87
C LEU A 51 -7.61 -5.66 -5.84
N ASP A 52 -8.25 -6.79 -6.11
CA ASP A 52 -7.93 -8.04 -5.44
C ASP A 52 -6.69 -8.66 -6.13
N CYS A 53 -5.55 -8.60 -5.45
CA CYS A 53 -4.27 -9.05 -6.02
C CYS A 53 -4.19 -10.57 -6.24
N LYS A 54 -5.16 -11.36 -5.77
CA LYS A 54 -5.23 -12.81 -5.98
C LYS A 54 -6.03 -13.18 -7.22
N SER A 55 -7.27 -12.68 -7.31
CA SER A 55 -8.17 -12.95 -8.45
C SER A 55 -7.95 -12.01 -9.63
N LEU A 56 -7.30 -10.86 -9.40
CA LEU A 56 -7.19 -9.71 -10.30
C LEU A 56 -8.53 -9.02 -10.59
N ASP A 57 -9.55 -9.33 -9.79
CA ASP A 57 -10.82 -8.63 -9.85
C ASP A 57 -10.61 -7.16 -9.52
N THR A 58 -11.23 -6.30 -10.30
CA THR A 58 -10.95 -4.86 -10.27
C THR A 58 -12.23 -4.07 -10.24
N GLU A 59 -12.30 -3.11 -9.32
CA GLU A 59 -13.35 -2.09 -9.27
C GLU A 59 -12.73 -0.70 -9.48
N PHE A 60 -13.31 0.09 -10.39
CA PHE A 60 -12.95 1.48 -10.61
C PHE A 60 -13.87 2.40 -9.81
N ILE A 61 -13.33 3.05 -8.81
CA ILE A 61 -14.06 3.97 -7.93
C ILE A 61 -13.77 5.40 -8.37
N PRO A 62 -14.79 6.26 -8.63
CA PRO A 62 -14.55 7.65 -8.98
C PRO A 62 -13.69 8.37 -7.94
N ALA A 63 -12.61 9.03 -8.37
CA ALA A 63 -11.69 9.78 -7.53
C ALA A 63 -12.21 11.20 -7.25
N ASP A 64 -13.42 11.31 -6.66
CA ASP A 64 -14.04 12.59 -6.33
C ASP A 64 -13.52 13.11 -4.97
N PHE A 65 -12.38 13.79 -4.99
CA PHE A 65 -11.76 14.40 -3.81
C PHE A 65 -12.31 15.79 -3.46
N LYS A 66 -13.40 16.25 -4.11
CA LYS A 66 -14.03 17.57 -3.88
C LYS A 66 -13.01 18.72 -4.04
N ASN A 67 -12.83 19.51 -2.97
CA ASN A 67 -11.85 20.60 -2.90
C ASN A 67 -10.43 20.13 -2.53
N CYS A 68 -10.20 18.81 -2.39
CA CYS A 68 -8.90 18.24 -2.04
C CYS A 68 -8.16 17.70 -3.25
N LYS A 69 -6.86 17.49 -3.07
CA LYS A 69 -5.97 16.77 -4.00
C LYS A 69 -5.04 15.84 -3.24
N LEU A 70 -4.45 14.89 -3.96
CA LEU A 70 -3.36 14.08 -3.46
C LEU A 70 -2.03 14.79 -3.70
N LEU A 71 -1.31 15.09 -2.61
CA LEU A 71 0.03 15.68 -2.63
C LEU A 71 1.05 14.61 -2.28
N LEU A 72 2.04 14.41 -3.14
CA LEU A 72 3.19 13.56 -2.88
C LEU A 72 4.35 14.40 -2.34
N LEU A 73 4.93 13.95 -1.22
CA LEU A 73 6.12 14.55 -0.62
C LEU A 73 7.23 13.51 -0.57
N ASN A 74 8.33 13.78 -1.25
CA ASN A 74 9.48 12.88 -1.31
C ASN A 74 10.43 13.17 -0.14
N THR A 75 10.80 12.11 0.59
CA THR A 75 11.80 12.19 1.67
C THR A 75 13.22 12.36 1.16
N ASN A 76 13.48 12.11 -0.13
CA ASN A 76 14.82 12.02 -0.71
C ASN A 76 15.75 11.01 0.01
N VAL A 77 15.15 10.01 0.67
CA VAL A 77 15.87 8.86 1.23
C VAL A 77 15.89 7.76 0.19
N SER A 78 17.10 7.30 -0.16
CA SER A 78 17.32 6.23 -1.12
C SER A 78 17.21 4.84 -0.44
N HIS A 79 16.69 3.87 -1.15
CA HIS A 79 16.25 2.55 -0.65
C HIS A 79 17.27 1.43 -0.84
N SER A 80 18.52 1.56 -0.49
CA SER A 80 19.50 0.47 -0.67
C SER A 80 19.21 -0.81 0.15
N ILE A 81 18.33 -0.75 1.14
CA ILE A 81 17.99 -1.87 2.05
C ILE A 81 16.58 -2.43 1.78
N ALA A 82 15.76 -1.71 1.00
CA ALA A 82 14.34 -2.03 0.82
C ALA A 82 14.09 -3.43 0.26
N ASP A 83 14.85 -3.89 -0.71
CA ASP A 83 14.63 -5.17 -1.38
C ASP A 83 14.82 -6.37 -0.43
N SER A 84 15.86 -6.37 0.40
CA SER A 84 16.12 -7.45 1.36
C SER A 84 15.08 -7.47 2.47
N GLU A 85 14.71 -6.32 3.01
CA GLU A 85 13.70 -6.20 4.06
C GLU A 85 12.29 -6.51 3.55
N TYR A 86 11.96 -6.09 2.33
CA TYR A 86 10.69 -6.45 1.69
C TYR A 86 10.55 -7.98 1.55
N ASN A 87 11.57 -8.64 1.05
CA ASN A 87 11.60 -10.10 0.93
C ASN A 87 11.48 -10.79 2.30
N THR A 88 12.09 -10.20 3.36
CA THR A 88 11.95 -10.68 4.74
C THR A 88 10.49 -10.60 5.21
N ARG A 89 9.80 -9.48 4.98
CA ARG A 89 8.38 -9.30 5.36
C ARG A 89 7.50 -10.33 4.66
N ARG A 90 7.74 -10.58 3.39
CA ARG A 90 7.02 -11.58 2.61
C ARG A 90 7.25 -12.99 3.17
N ALA A 91 8.49 -13.37 3.41
CA ALA A 91 8.84 -14.69 3.96
C ALA A 91 8.20 -14.94 5.34
N GLU A 92 8.07 -13.91 6.17
CA GLU A 92 7.38 -14.01 7.45
C GLU A 92 5.87 -14.26 7.29
N CYS A 93 5.20 -13.53 6.39
CA CYS A 93 3.80 -13.78 6.07
C CYS A 93 3.58 -15.20 5.51
N GLU A 94 4.44 -15.65 4.60
CA GLU A 94 4.41 -17.01 4.06
C GLU A 94 4.65 -18.07 5.14
N THR A 95 5.50 -17.77 6.14
CA THR A 95 5.73 -18.67 7.28
C THR A 95 4.48 -18.84 8.12
N ALA A 96 3.72 -17.76 8.36
CA ALA A 96 2.43 -17.86 9.06
C ALA A 96 1.44 -18.72 8.26
N VAL A 97 1.32 -18.47 6.96
CA VAL A 97 0.43 -19.25 6.08
C VAL A 97 0.79 -20.73 6.11
N ARG A 98 2.06 -21.09 5.90
CA ARG A 98 2.51 -22.51 5.97
C ARG A 98 2.14 -23.21 7.26
N LYS A 99 2.23 -22.53 8.41
CA LYS A 99 1.82 -23.10 9.70
C LYS A 99 0.32 -23.30 9.79
N ILE A 100 -0.46 -22.32 9.33
CA ILE A 100 -1.92 -22.37 9.36
C ILE A 100 -2.45 -23.46 8.42
N GLN A 101 -1.82 -23.67 7.26
CA GLN A 101 -2.19 -24.68 6.28
C GLN A 101 -2.19 -26.11 6.83
N HIS A 102 -1.43 -26.42 7.87
CA HIS A 102 -1.47 -27.75 8.50
C HIS A 102 -2.86 -28.14 9.00
N LYS A 103 -3.68 -27.13 9.38
CA LYS A 103 -5.06 -27.35 9.86
C LYS A 103 -6.10 -26.83 8.87
N TYR A 104 -5.77 -25.80 8.12
CA TYR A 104 -6.63 -25.09 7.16
C TYR A 104 -6.00 -25.13 5.77
N PRO A 105 -6.07 -26.29 5.05
CA PRO A 105 -5.38 -26.49 3.77
C PRO A 105 -5.78 -25.49 2.67
N GLU A 106 -6.98 -24.92 2.77
CA GLU A 106 -7.50 -23.91 1.86
C GLU A 106 -6.81 -22.54 2.01
N ALA A 107 -6.18 -22.27 3.13
CA ALA A 107 -5.48 -20.99 3.39
C ALA A 107 -4.13 -20.97 2.66
N THR A 108 -4.13 -20.59 1.38
CA THR A 108 -2.93 -20.50 0.53
C THR A 108 -2.19 -19.18 0.62
N SER A 109 -2.84 -18.15 1.17
CA SER A 109 -2.27 -16.84 1.44
C SER A 109 -2.96 -16.19 2.65
N LEU A 110 -2.43 -15.08 3.18
CA LEU A 110 -3.08 -14.32 4.25
C LEU A 110 -4.46 -13.76 3.84
N ARG A 111 -4.80 -13.78 2.55
CA ARG A 111 -6.12 -13.40 2.03
C ARG A 111 -7.23 -14.36 2.50
N GLU A 112 -6.92 -15.63 2.69
CA GLU A 112 -7.86 -16.67 3.18
C GLU A 112 -7.79 -16.87 4.71
N VAL A 113 -6.82 -16.23 5.37
CA VAL A 113 -6.67 -16.34 6.82
C VAL A 113 -7.54 -15.30 7.52
N ASN A 114 -8.33 -15.72 8.49
CA ASN A 114 -9.05 -14.83 9.37
C ASN A 114 -8.37 -14.72 10.76
N PHE A 115 -8.86 -13.79 11.61
CA PHE A 115 -8.27 -13.57 12.93
C PHE A 115 -8.38 -14.79 13.85
N PHE A 116 -9.43 -15.60 13.74
CA PHE A 116 -9.58 -16.80 14.54
C PHE A 116 -8.50 -17.84 14.20
N MET A 117 -8.29 -18.10 12.91
CA MET A 117 -7.22 -18.99 12.44
C MET A 117 -5.85 -18.51 12.91
N LEU A 118 -5.57 -17.22 12.78
CA LEU A 118 -4.26 -16.65 13.15
C LEU A 118 -4.02 -16.72 14.66
N GLU A 119 -5.03 -16.43 15.49
CA GLU A 119 -4.94 -16.48 16.97
C GLU A 119 -4.68 -17.89 17.47
N GLU A 120 -5.28 -18.91 16.84
CA GLU A 120 -5.06 -20.32 17.19
C GLU A 120 -3.59 -20.73 17.05
N PHE A 121 -2.88 -20.17 16.08
CA PHE A 121 -1.47 -20.46 15.82
C PHE A 121 -0.49 -19.48 16.50
N LYS A 122 -0.97 -18.52 17.26
CA LYS A 122 -0.15 -17.47 17.89
C LYS A 122 1.05 -18.00 18.68
N SER A 123 0.87 -19.03 19.49
CA SER A 123 1.93 -19.63 20.29
C SER A 123 2.97 -20.41 19.47
N GLN A 124 2.63 -20.77 18.24
CA GLN A 124 3.50 -21.52 17.30
C GLN A 124 4.24 -20.61 16.33
N LEU A 125 3.91 -19.31 16.30
CA LEU A 125 4.51 -18.31 15.43
C LEU A 125 5.53 -17.46 16.19
N PRO A 126 6.65 -17.10 15.56
CA PRO A 126 7.50 -16.04 16.10
C PRO A 126 6.69 -14.76 16.31
N LYS A 127 6.97 -14.04 17.39
CA LYS A 127 6.23 -12.81 17.76
C LYS A 127 6.10 -11.81 16.59
N LYS A 128 7.18 -11.59 15.84
CA LYS A 128 7.18 -10.67 14.70
C LYS A 128 6.31 -11.17 13.56
N THR A 129 6.39 -12.45 13.23
CA THR A 129 5.57 -13.10 12.20
C THR A 129 4.08 -12.95 12.52
N TYR A 130 3.68 -13.24 13.76
CA TYR A 130 2.30 -13.04 14.21
C TYR A 130 1.87 -11.57 14.09
N GLN A 131 2.67 -10.63 14.62
CA GLN A 131 2.37 -9.20 14.60
C GLN A 131 2.20 -8.65 13.17
N ARG A 132 3.05 -9.08 12.24
CA ARG A 132 2.99 -8.68 10.83
C ARG A 132 1.79 -9.29 10.11
N SER A 133 1.46 -10.54 10.41
CA SER A 133 0.25 -11.18 9.87
C SER A 133 -1.03 -10.48 10.35
N VAL A 134 -1.11 -10.12 11.64
CA VAL A 134 -2.21 -9.31 12.20
C VAL A 134 -2.34 -7.98 11.44
N TYR A 135 -1.21 -7.32 11.15
CA TYR A 135 -1.23 -6.08 10.38
C TYR A 135 -1.85 -6.29 9.00
N VAL A 136 -1.42 -7.33 8.25
CA VAL A 136 -1.94 -7.60 6.89
C VAL A 136 -3.46 -7.86 6.92
N LEU A 137 -3.96 -8.66 7.87
CA LEU A 137 -5.39 -8.91 7.99
C LEU A 137 -6.17 -7.60 8.24
N ARG A 138 -5.65 -6.74 9.13
CA ARG A 138 -6.26 -5.43 9.41
C ARG A 138 -6.18 -4.46 8.23
N GLU A 139 -5.11 -4.55 7.44
CA GLU A 139 -4.95 -3.71 6.27
C GLU A 139 -5.93 -4.09 5.17
N ASN A 140 -6.21 -5.39 4.96
CA ASN A 140 -7.24 -5.85 4.03
C ASN A 140 -8.62 -5.25 4.39
N ASP A 141 -9.05 -5.36 5.67
CA ASP A 141 -10.29 -4.72 6.16
C ASP A 141 -10.27 -3.20 5.95
N ARG A 142 -9.13 -2.56 6.22
CA ARG A 142 -8.97 -1.11 6.06
C ARG A 142 -9.11 -0.66 4.61
N VAL A 143 -8.58 -1.42 3.64
CA VAL A 143 -8.71 -1.13 2.22
C VAL A 143 -10.18 -1.17 1.77
N GLU A 144 -10.93 -2.19 2.19
CA GLU A 144 -12.37 -2.29 1.90
C GLU A 144 -13.15 -1.10 2.47
N ARG A 145 -12.90 -0.75 3.73
CA ARG A 145 -13.51 0.43 4.37
C ARG A 145 -13.13 1.74 3.69
N ALA A 146 -11.88 1.87 3.23
CA ALA A 146 -11.42 3.04 2.49
C ALA A 146 -12.14 3.16 1.14
N ALA A 147 -12.35 2.04 0.44
CA ALA A 147 -13.13 2.01 -0.79
C ALA A 147 -14.58 2.47 -0.56
N GLU A 148 -15.23 1.98 0.48
CA GLU A 148 -16.60 2.40 0.84
C GLU A 148 -16.67 3.88 1.26
N ALA A 149 -15.68 4.38 2.00
CA ALA A 149 -15.59 5.80 2.35
C ALA A 149 -15.48 6.69 1.10
N MET A 150 -14.68 6.27 0.11
CA MET A 150 -14.56 6.96 -1.17
C MET A 150 -15.87 6.93 -1.97
N LYS A 151 -16.50 5.78 -2.13
CA LYS A 151 -17.81 5.64 -2.80
C LYS A 151 -18.90 6.53 -2.17
N SER A 152 -18.83 6.67 -0.85
CA SER A 152 -19.77 7.47 -0.07
C SER A 152 -19.39 8.96 0.05
N GLY A 153 -18.27 9.39 -0.54
CA GLY A 153 -17.78 10.78 -0.47
C GLY A 153 -17.32 11.21 0.92
N LYS A 154 -17.01 10.26 1.81
CA LYS A 154 -16.57 10.51 3.20
C LYS A 154 -15.06 10.71 3.28
N LEU A 155 -14.57 11.81 2.73
CA LEU A 155 -13.13 12.08 2.62
C LEU A 155 -12.39 12.13 3.96
N LYS A 156 -13.03 12.59 5.04
CA LYS A 156 -12.41 12.59 6.38
C LYS A 156 -12.21 11.16 6.92
N GLU A 157 -13.20 10.28 6.71
CA GLU A 157 -13.08 8.88 7.09
C GLU A 157 -11.98 8.19 6.27
N PHE A 158 -11.94 8.43 4.97
CA PHE A 158 -10.87 7.94 4.09
C PHE A 158 -9.49 8.42 4.57
N GLY A 159 -9.34 9.69 4.92
CA GLY A 159 -8.10 10.26 5.42
C GLY A 159 -7.65 9.67 6.76
N GLU A 160 -8.59 9.42 7.67
CA GLU A 160 -8.28 8.76 8.95
C GLU A 160 -7.81 7.31 8.72
N LEU A 161 -8.38 6.59 7.76
CA LEU A 161 -7.90 5.25 7.37
C LEU A 161 -6.48 5.30 6.79
N MET A 162 -6.09 6.37 6.10
CA MET A 162 -4.71 6.57 5.65
C MET A 162 -3.75 6.69 6.85
N TYR A 163 -4.08 7.49 7.87
CA TYR A 163 -3.28 7.61 9.08
C TYR A 163 -3.16 6.29 9.84
N GLN A 164 -4.26 5.52 9.95
CA GLN A 164 -4.25 4.22 10.60
C GLN A 164 -3.39 3.21 9.83
N SER A 165 -3.41 3.24 8.49
CA SER A 165 -2.54 2.43 7.66
C SER A 165 -1.06 2.77 7.92
N HIS A 166 -0.69 4.06 7.96
CA HIS A 166 0.69 4.46 8.26
C HIS A 166 1.14 4.00 9.65
N ALA A 167 0.32 4.20 10.67
CA ALA A 167 0.63 3.73 12.02
C ALA A 167 0.87 2.21 12.07
N GLY A 168 0.10 1.43 11.31
CA GLY A 168 0.30 0.00 11.17
C GLY A 168 1.60 -0.35 10.43
N LEU A 169 1.94 0.36 9.37
CA LEU A 169 3.20 0.22 8.63
C LEU A 169 4.41 0.56 9.52
N GLN A 170 4.30 1.60 10.34
CA GLN A 170 5.34 2.04 11.26
C GLN A 170 5.54 1.05 12.42
N HIS A 171 4.48 0.70 13.15
CA HIS A 171 4.59 0.01 14.43
C HIS A 171 4.42 -1.51 14.37
N ASN A 172 3.66 -2.02 13.38
CA ASN A 172 3.33 -3.43 13.28
C ASN A 172 4.08 -4.14 12.16
N TYR A 173 4.14 -3.53 10.99
CA TYR A 173 4.86 -4.08 9.83
C TYR A 173 6.33 -3.67 9.79
N GLU A 174 6.66 -2.53 10.41
CA GLU A 174 8.01 -2.00 10.57
C GLU A 174 8.73 -1.77 9.24
N VAL A 175 8.07 -1.05 8.35
CA VAL A 175 8.61 -0.67 7.03
C VAL A 175 8.72 0.85 6.84
N SER A 176 8.40 1.65 7.86
CA SER A 176 8.58 3.10 7.81
C SER A 176 10.02 3.50 8.16
N CYS A 177 10.31 4.79 8.07
CA CYS A 177 11.55 5.39 8.51
C CYS A 177 11.28 6.75 9.18
N PRO A 178 12.25 7.30 9.95
CA PRO A 178 12.05 8.56 10.68
C PRO A 178 11.63 9.73 9.79
N GLU A 179 12.04 9.74 8.55
CA GLU A 179 11.72 10.77 7.58
C GLU A 179 10.25 10.72 7.14
N LEU A 180 9.75 9.51 6.85
CA LEU A 180 8.34 9.28 6.53
C LEU A 180 7.45 9.58 7.74
N ASP A 181 7.85 9.09 8.91
CA ASP A 181 7.12 9.28 10.17
C ASP A 181 7.00 10.78 10.51
N PHE A 182 8.10 11.54 10.33
CA PHE A 182 8.09 12.98 10.51
C PHE A 182 7.06 13.66 9.61
N MET A 183 7.04 13.34 8.31
CA MET A 183 6.12 13.97 7.36
C MET A 183 4.65 13.66 7.70
N VAL A 184 4.35 12.43 8.07
CA VAL A 184 2.98 12.03 8.44
C VAL A 184 2.56 12.68 9.76
N GLU A 185 3.43 12.66 10.78
CA GLU A 185 3.11 13.28 12.06
C GLU A 185 2.92 14.81 11.93
N TYR A 186 3.77 15.47 11.15
CA TYR A 186 3.65 16.90 10.88
C TYR A 186 2.32 17.27 10.21
N SER A 187 1.74 16.35 9.43
CA SER A 187 0.46 16.58 8.76
C SER A 187 -0.74 16.48 9.72
N ARG A 188 -0.62 15.75 10.84
CA ARG A 188 -1.75 15.50 11.76
C ARG A 188 -2.31 16.74 12.40
N ASP A 189 -1.46 17.73 12.68
CA ASP A 189 -1.85 18.97 13.33
C ASP A 189 -2.46 20.00 12.37
N LYS A 190 -2.76 19.59 11.13
CA LYS A 190 -3.26 20.48 10.07
C LYS A 190 -4.71 20.13 9.73
N ASP A 191 -5.65 20.94 10.12
CA ASP A 191 -7.09 20.74 9.87
C ASP A 191 -7.46 20.60 8.39
N PHE A 192 -6.62 21.13 7.49
CA PHE A 192 -6.78 21.07 6.03
C PHE A 192 -6.13 19.85 5.39
N ILE A 193 -5.52 18.95 6.17
CA ILE A 193 -4.99 17.65 5.71
C ILE A 193 -5.84 16.55 6.31
N TYR A 194 -6.61 15.88 5.47
CA TYR A 194 -7.55 14.85 5.91
C TYR A 194 -6.88 13.53 6.20
N GLY A 195 -5.75 13.23 5.53
CA GLY A 195 -5.01 12.00 5.74
C GLY A 195 -3.62 12.04 5.13
N SER A 196 -2.72 11.26 5.72
CA SER A 196 -1.36 11.07 5.22
C SER A 196 -0.86 9.67 5.55
N ARG A 197 -0.07 9.09 4.64
CA ARG A 197 0.62 7.81 4.84
C ARG A 197 1.84 7.71 3.94
N MET A 198 2.77 6.83 4.30
CA MET A 198 3.79 6.41 3.35
C MET A 198 3.19 5.69 2.15
N MET A 199 3.88 5.72 1.01
CA MET A 199 3.52 5.05 -0.23
C MET A 199 4.62 4.06 -0.64
N GLY A 200 4.21 2.94 -1.25
CA GLY A 200 5.13 1.89 -1.73
C GLY A 200 5.69 1.00 -0.62
N GLY A 201 6.86 0.42 -0.84
CA GLY A 201 7.50 -0.58 0.01
C GLY A 201 8.07 -0.07 1.33
N GLY A 202 8.20 1.23 1.52
CA GLY A 202 8.73 1.83 2.73
C GLY A 202 10.25 2.08 2.72
N PHE A 203 10.83 2.25 3.91
CA PHE A 203 12.25 2.55 4.17
C PHE A 203 12.74 3.86 3.54
N GLY A 204 11.83 4.76 3.11
CA GLY A 204 12.05 6.02 2.42
C GLY A 204 10.99 6.25 1.33
N GLY A 205 11.31 7.00 0.28
CA GLY A 205 10.38 7.36 -0.78
C GLY A 205 9.42 8.47 -0.39
N CYS A 206 8.14 8.33 -0.71
CA CYS A 206 7.16 9.40 -0.59
C CYS A 206 6.10 9.14 0.48
N THR A 207 5.54 10.23 1.01
CA THR A 207 4.20 10.20 1.60
C THR A 207 3.16 10.68 0.60
N ILE A 208 1.94 10.13 0.70
CA ILE A 208 0.75 10.60 -0.02
C ILE A 208 -0.17 11.29 0.99
N ASN A 209 -0.61 12.50 0.66
CA ASN A 209 -1.38 13.36 1.56
C ASN A 209 -2.66 13.82 0.87
N LEU A 210 -3.82 13.62 1.51
CA LEU A 210 -5.09 14.18 1.07
C LEU A 210 -5.26 15.56 1.67
N ILE A 211 -5.13 16.61 0.87
CA ILE A 211 -5.00 18.01 1.31
C ILE A 211 -5.94 18.93 0.52
N GLU A 212 -6.46 19.97 1.16
CA GLU A 212 -7.21 21.03 0.50
C GLU A 212 -6.35 21.74 -0.56
N THR A 213 -6.92 21.92 -1.75
CA THR A 213 -6.18 22.35 -2.94
C THR A 213 -5.53 23.73 -2.77
N ASP A 214 -6.20 24.66 -2.10
CA ASP A 214 -5.70 26.03 -1.86
C ASP A 214 -4.56 26.09 -0.83
N LYS A 215 -4.37 25.04 -0.02
CA LYS A 215 -3.31 24.95 1.00
C LYS A 215 -2.02 24.31 0.49
N ILE A 216 -2.04 23.62 -0.64
CA ILE A 216 -0.90 22.83 -1.15
C ILE A 216 0.39 23.64 -1.19
N LYS A 217 0.37 24.84 -1.79
CA LYS A 217 1.60 25.64 -1.95
C LYS A 217 2.19 26.04 -0.61
N ALA A 218 1.37 26.61 0.28
CA ALA A 218 1.81 27.08 1.60
C ALA A 218 2.33 25.90 2.44
N TYR A 219 1.62 24.79 2.45
CA TYR A 219 2.03 23.60 3.19
C TYR A 219 3.33 22.98 2.65
N SER A 220 3.50 22.92 1.33
CA SER A 220 4.73 22.39 0.72
C SER A 220 5.97 23.22 1.13
N GLU A 221 5.83 24.55 1.17
CA GLU A 221 6.91 25.44 1.61
C GLU A 221 7.18 25.29 3.12
N GLU A 222 6.14 25.16 3.92
CA GLU A 222 6.22 25.02 5.38
C GLU A 222 6.89 23.69 5.77
N ILE A 223 6.39 22.57 5.24
CA ILE A 223 6.92 21.25 5.58
C ILE A 223 8.36 21.08 5.08
N SER A 224 8.71 21.62 3.92
CA SER A 224 10.08 21.57 3.42
C SER A 224 11.07 22.26 4.36
N LYS A 225 10.70 23.42 4.91
CA LYS A 225 11.51 24.14 5.91
C LYS A 225 11.60 23.36 7.22
N ALA A 226 10.48 22.82 7.71
CA ALA A 226 10.43 22.03 8.93
C ALA A 226 11.25 20.74 8.80
N TYR A 227 11.14 20.04 7.66
CA TYR A 227 11.88 18.84 7.33
C TYR A 227 13.39 19.10 7.31
N PHE A 228 13.83 20.13 6.60
CA PHE A 228 15.23 20.54 6.59
C PHE A 228 15.75 20.85 7.99
N LYS A 229 15.00 21.64 8.77
CA LYS A 229 15.37 22.01 10.15
C LYS A 229 15.51 20.79 11.07
N LYS A 230 14.64 19.79 10.92
CA LYS A 230 14.60 18.62 11.80
C LYS A 230 15.60 17.53 11.42
N LEU A 231 15.77 17.29 10.12
CA LEU A 231 16.50 16.14 9.60
C LEU A 231 17.74 16.51 8.78
N ASN A 232 18.00 17.81 8.60
CA ASN A 232 19.11 18.36 7.78
C ASN A 232 19.11 17.78 6.34
N ARG A 233 17.91 17.57 5.76
CA ARG A 233 17.68 17.04 4.39
C ARG A 233 16.75 17.98 3.63
N LYS A 234 16.92 18.05 2.30
CA LYS A 234 16.06 18.82 1.39
C LYS A 234 15.20 17.90 0.55
#